data_35e91e54ee943c9186d6a602197780ae
#
_entry.id   35e91e54ee943c9186d6a602197780ae
#
_cell.length_a   1.000
_cell.length_b   1.000
_cell.length_c   1.000
_cell.angle_alpha   90.00
_cell.angle_beta   90.00
_cell.angle_gamma   90.00
#
_symmetry.space_group_name_H-M   'P 1'
#
loop_
_entity.id
_entity.type
_entity.pdbx_description
1 polymer ?
#
loop_
_entity_poly.entity_id
_entity_poly.type
_entity_poly.pdbx_seq_one_letter_code
_entity_poly.pdbx_strand_id
1 'polypeptide(L)'
;MSFVYLKERISIYLIVVFAAFFVATSLSCVGSSAPIGLPAGVIVGENLYIGTMDKDIRSLRLDTGELVWVHSFDNDEDRNIAFYGDPVINRDCKDCTSGSIYFTSYNGSIYIVKLENISGQISPKLDSSIRIGTGEPIVGGSALIEENLIVPSSDGQLYSYNLDQFTKLWEFSTSNKIWTTPVLKDTIVYFGSLDQNLYALDTVDGSLIWDEPFKTDAAIVSKPLILDQTVYIGSFDGIFYGIDVETGLEKARFSEAGGWYWGGAITDGETIFVGSLNGNIYALNKIDLTLKWNIDVKSSIVGSPVILNEKLVFSSTDGRLRTVNLSDGQNMRQCKLDIKLKSNLVSNGKMVFISGEDHSIRGIIVNANGNLNEEWVHYTNKEDPVPREFDRSC
;
A
#
# COMPACT_ATOMS: atom_id res chain seq x y z
N MET A 1 15.65 -8.27 43.71
CA MET A 1 16.63 -7.99 42.65
C MET A 1 16.78 -9.08 41.57
N SER A 2 16.12 -10.26 41.65
CA SER A 2 16.31 -11.37 40.67
C SER A 2 15.18 -11.54 39.63
N PHE A 3 14.04 -10.89 39.82
CA PHE A 3 12.91 -11.03 38.91
C PHE A 3 12.92 -10.08 37.67
N VAL A 4 13.60 -8.94 37.77
CA VAL A 4 13.74 -7.97 36.69
C VAL A 4 14.73 -8.47 35.63
N TYR A 5 15.82 -9.11 36.06
CA TYR A 5 16.84 -9.67 35.15
C TYR A 5 16.35 -10.87 34.31
N LEU A 6 15.34 -11.59 34.80
CA LEU A 6 14.79 -12.74 34.04
C LEU A 6 13.85 -12.29 32.91
N LYS A 7 13.14 -11.19 33.09
CA LYS A 7 12.21 -10.64 32.09
C LYS A 7 12.94 -10.02 30.90
N GLU A 8 14.05 -9.33 31.13
CA GLU A 8 14.89 -8.79 30.06
C GLU A 8 15.59 -9.87 29.25
N ARG A 9 16.08 -10.95 29.86
CA ARG A 9 16.70 -12.06 29.12
C ARG A 9 15.69 -12.86 28.29
N ILE A 10 14.47 -13.04 28.75
CA ILE A 10 13.41 -13.72 27.98
C ILE A 10 12.97 -12.85 26.79
N SER A 11 12.92 -11.52 26.94
CA SER A 11 12.61 -10.60 25.84
C SER A 11 13.71 -10.62 24.77
N ILE A 12 14.98 -10.62 25.16
CA ILE A 12 16.13 -10.67 24.25
C ILE A 12 16.20 -12.03 23.54
N TYR A 13 15.89 -13.15 24.21
CA TYR A 13 15.87 -14.47 23.59
C TYR A 13 14.69 -14.63 22.60
N LEU A 14 13.54 -14.05 22.89
CA LEU A 14 12.41 -14.03 21.95
C LEU A 14 12.71 -13.16 20.71
N ILE A 15 13.36 -12.00 20.88
CA ILE A 15 13.80 -11.15 19.76
C ILE A 15 14.87 -11.85 18.90
N VAL A 16 15.81 -12.53 19.52
CA VAL A 16 16.86 -13.27 18.80
C VAL A 16 16.30 -14.52 18.09
N VAL A 17 15.33 -15.20 18.70
CA VAL A 17 14.66 -16.37 18.07
C VAL A 17 13.75 -15.93 16.92
N PHE A 18 13.05 -14.78 17.03
CA PHE A 18 12.25 -14.25 15.91
C PHE A 18 13.10 -13.63 14.79
N ALA A 19 14.20 -12.94 15.12
CA ALA A 19 15.17 -12.50 14.12
C ALA A 19 15.89 -13.69 13.45
N ALA A 20 16.20 -14.76 14.20
CA ALA A 20 16.75 -16.00 13.65
C ALA A 20 15.72 -16.76 12.81
N PHE A 21 14.41 -16.67 13.10
CA PHE A 21 13.38 -17.28 12.25
C PHE A 21 13.20 -16.52 10.92
N PHE A 22 13.40 -15.21 10.90
CA PHE A 22 13.41 -14.41 9.65
C PHE A 22 14.71 -14.58 8.86
N VAL A 23 15.85 -14.80 9.52
CA VAL A 23 17.15 -15.08 8.87
C VAL A 23 17.31 -16.56 8.52
N ALA A 24 16.73 -17.48 9.30
CA ALA A 24 16.81 -18.92 9.04
C ALA A 24 15.88 -19.36 7.88
N THR A 25 14.82 -18.61 7.58
CA THR A 25 14.02 -18.83 6.37
C THR A 25 14.69 -18.34 5.10
N SER A 26 15.76 -17.54 5.21
CA SER A 26 16.59 -17.13 4.08
C SER A 26 17.77 -18.06 3.79
N LEU A 27 18.01 -19.08 4.64
CA LEU A 27 19.16 -19.98 4.50
C LEU A 27 18.82 -21.48 4.35
N SER A 28 17.55 -21.84 4.28
CA SER A 28 17.19 -23.25 4.02
C SER A 28 15.93 -23.32 3.16
N CYS A 29 16.09 -23.18 1.85
CA CYS A 29 15.34 -23.96 0.88
C CYS A 29 15.87 -23.64 -0.50
N VAL A 30 16.46 -24.61 -1.13
CA VAL A 30 16.53 -24.74 -2.58
C VAL A 30 15.09 -24.88 -3.09
N GLY A 31 14.50 -23.76 -3.41
CA GLY A 31 13.16 -23.53 -3.88
C GLY A 31 12.85 -22.06 -3.72
N SER A 32 13.34 -21.19 -4.63
CA SER A 32 12.96 -19.79 -4.65
C SER A 32 11.46 -19.72 -4.90
N SER A 33 10.67 -19.54 -3.84
CA SER A 33 9.30 -19.08 -4.02
C SER A 33 9.36 -17.73 -4.72
N ALA A 34 8.77 -17.65 -5.91
CA ALA A 34 8.65 -16.38 -6.62
C ALA A 34 7.99 -15.34 -5.70
N PRO A 35 8.43 -14.07 -5.74
CA PRO A 35 7.80 -13.03 -4.96
C PRO A 35 6.32 -12.92 -5.34
N ILE A 36 5.47 -12.75 -4.33
CA ILE A 36 4.02 -12.66 -4.47
C ILE A 36 3.62 -11.21 -4.27
N GLY A 37 3.28 -10.48 -5.33
CA GLY A 37 2.78 -9.11 -5.24
C GLY A 37 1.26 -9.05 -5.02
N LEU A 38 0.77 -8.09 -4.25
CA LEU A 38 -0.65 -7.86 -3.99
C LEU A 38 -0.97 -6.35 -3.93
N PRO A 39 -0.84 -5.60 -5.05
CA PRO A 39 -1.20 -4.18 -5.08
C PRO A 39 -2.71 -3.98 -5.09
N ALA A 40 -3.16 -2.79 -4.76
CA ALA A 40 -4.57 -2.40 -4.87
C ALA A 40 -4.97 -2.04 -6.31
N GLY A 41 -4.03 -1.58 -7.12
CA GLY A 41 -4.31 -1.05 -8.45
C GLY A 41 -4.73 0.42 -8.47
N VAL A 42 -4.99 0.95 -9.67
CA VAL A 42 -5.46 2.33 -9.90
C VAL A 42 -6.68 2.35 -10.81
N ILE A 43 -7.62 3.23 -10.50
CA ILE A 43 -8.86 3.39 -11.28
C ILE A 43 -8.69 4.53 -12.28
N VAL A 44 -8.95 4.24 -13.55
CA VAL A 44 -8.97 5.22 -14.64
C VAL A 44 -10.23 5.04 -15.47
N GLY A 45 -11.11 6.04 -15.44
CA GLY A 45 -12.42 5.94 -16.09
C GLY A 45 -13.24 4.78 -15.52
N GLU A 46 -13.65 3.87 -16.39
CA GLU A 46 -14.45 2.68 -16.04
C GLU A 46 -13.60 1.42 -15.80
N ASN A 47 -12.27 1.57 -15.70
CA ASN A 47 -11.37 0.43 -15.61
C ASN A 47 -10.49 0.48 -14.36
N LEU A 48 -10.23 -0.70 -13.80
CA LEU A 48 -9.20 -0.96 -12.80
C LEU A 48 -7.94 -1.45 -13.52
N TYR A 49 -6.80 -0.80 -13.28
CA TYR A 49 -5.49 -1.23 -13.75
C TYR A 49 -4.70 -1.79 -12.57
N ILE A 50 -4.22 -3.01 -12.69
CA ILE A 50 -3.57 -3.73 -11.58
C ILE A 50 -2.46 -4.65 -12.09
N GLY A 51 -1.34 -4.67 -11.37
CA GLY A 51 -0.32 -5.71 -11.53
C GLY A 51 -0.72 -6.94 -10.73
N THR A 52 -0.49 -8.13 -11.26
CA THR A 52 -0.98 -9.36 -10.63
C THR A 52 0.14 -10.27 -10.13
N MET A 53 -0.23 -11.28 -9.34
CA MET A 53 0.67 -12.34 -8.88
C MET A 53 1.16 -13.23 -10.04
N ASP A 54 0.44 -13.25 -11.16
CA ASP A 54 0.75 -14.07 -12.32
C ASP A 54 1.70 -13.38 -13.30
N LYS A 55 2.44 -12.37 -12.84
CA LYS A 55 3.41 -11.60 -13.65
C LYS A 55 2.78 -10.96 -14.87
N ASP A 56 1.63 -10.37 -14.70
CA ASP A 56 1.00 -9.57 -15.74
C ASP A 56 0.44 -8.26 -15.19
N ILE A 57 0.12 -7.35 -16.10
CA ILE A 57 -0.63 -6.14 -15.81
C ILE A 57 -1.96 -6.28 -16.55
N ARG A 58 -3.06 -6.07 -15.83
CA ARG A 58 -4.42 -6.19 -16.38
C ARG A 58 -5.20 -4.91 -16.26
N SER A 59 -6.13 -4.73 -17.19
CA SER A 59 -7.22 -3.76 -17.11
C SER A 59 -8.54 -4.50 -17.06
N LEU A 60 -9.33 -4.26 -16.01
CA LEU A 60 -10.63 -4.89 -15.77
C LEU A 60 -11.72 -3.81 -15.72
N ARG A 61 -12.89 -4.10 -16.27
CA ARG A 61 -14.06 -3.23 -16.11
C ARG A 61 -14.51 -3.23 -14.65
N LEU A 62 -14.81 -2.04 -14.12
CA LEU A 62 -15.18 -1.88 -12.72
C LEU A 62 -16.53 -2.53 -12.39
N ASP A 63 -17.47 -2.53 -13.31
CA ASP A 63 -18.84 -3.00 -13.12
C ASP A 63 -18.99 -4.53 -13.27
N THR A 64 -18.18 -5.17 -14.11
CA THR A 64 -18.35 -6.58 -14.48
C THR A 64 -17.14 -7.46 -14.16
N GLY A 65 -15.96 -6.88 -13.92
CA GLY A 65 -14.70 -7.61 -13.78
C GLY A 65 -14.19 -8.22 -15.10
N GLU A 66 -14.82 -7.85 -16.23
CA GLU A 66 -14.41 -8.32 -17.55
C GLU A 66 -13.00 -7.83 -17.89
N LEU A 67 -12.19 -8.72 -18.47
CA LEU A 67 -10.85 -8.40 -18.93
C LEU A 67 -10.92 -7.50 -20.17
N VAL A 68 -10.39 -6.28 -20.04
CA VAL A 68 -10.30 -5.30 -21.14
C VAL A 68 -8.96 -5.44 -21.86
N TRP A 69 -7.88 -5.62 -21.10
CA TRP A 69 -6.53 -5.71 -21.62
C TRP A 69 -5.61 -6.44 -20.64
N VAL A 70 -4.62 -7.13 -21.20
CA VAL A 70 -3.57 -7.80 -20.43
C VAL A 70 -2.22 -7.69 -21.14
N HIS A 71 -1.17 -7.51 -20.37
CA HIS A 71 0.21 -7.70 -20.81
C HIS A 71 0.89 -8.70 -19.88
N SER A 72 1.27 -9.86 -20.43
CA SER A 72 1.97 -10.92 -19.70
C SER A 72 3.48 -10.85 -19.93
N PHE A 73 4.23 -11.11 -18.86
CA PHE A 73 5.69 -11.15 -18.86
C PHE A 73 6.25 -12.58 -18.88
N ASP A 74 5.48 -13.57 -19.34
CA ASP A 74 5.85 -15.00 -19.33
C ASP A 74 7.13 -15.32 -20.11
N ASN A 75 7.48 -14.49 -21.08
CA ASN A 75 8.66 -14.66 -21.94
C ASN A 75 9.88 -13.89 -21.44
N ASP A 76 9.75 -13.11 -20.36
CA ASP A 76 10.86 -12.37 -19.79
C ASP A 76 11.81 -13.30 -19.03
N GLU A 77 13.09 -13.19 -19.27
CA GLU A 77 14.14 -13.89 -18.54
C GLU A 77 14.17 -13.47 -17.05
N ASP A 78 13.52 -12.36 -16.71
CA ASP A 78 13.43 -11.84 -15.36
C ASP A 78 12.34 -12.55 -14.54
N ARG A 79 12.78 -13.49 -13.69
CA ARG A 79 11.90 -14.33 -12.87
C ARG A 79 11.27 -13.61 -11.67
N ASN A 80 11.69 -12.38 -11.38
CA ASN A 80 11.33 -11.66 -10.15
C ASN A 80 10.28 -10.57 -10.36
N ILE A 81 9.49 -10.62 -11.44
CA ILE A 81 8.41 -9.66 -11.66
C ILE A 81 7.31 -9.94 -10.65
N ALA A 82 7.03 -8.97 -9.80
CA ALA A 82 5.91 -8.95 -8.86
C ALA A 82 5.59 -7.51 -8.49
N PHE A 83 4.33 -7.22 -8.24
CA PHE A 83 3.85 -5.87 -7.96
C PHE A 83 3.36 -5.81 -6.52
N TYR A 84 3.95 -4.92 -5.70
CA TYR A 84 3.58 -4.70 -4.29
C TYR A 84 3.04 -3.29 -4.06
N GLY A 85 3.69 -2.30 -4.69
CA GLY A 85 3.27 -0.91 -4.61
C GLY A 85 2.04 -0.62 -5.45
N ASP A 86 1.19 0.29 -4.96
CA ASP A 86 0.07 0.78 -5.74
C ASP A 86 0.61 1.57 -6.95
N PRO A 87 0.07 1.35 -8.16
CA PRO A 87 0.50 2.10 -9.33
C PRO A 87 0.05 3.56 -9.25
N VAL A 88 0.82 4.44 -9.87
CA VAL A 88 0.46 5.86 -9.97
C VAL A 88 0.21 6.26 -11.42
N ILE A 89 -0.65 7.25 -11.61
CA ILE A 89 -1.03 7.74 -12.94
C ILE A 89 -0.64 9.20 -13.12
N ASN A 90 0.07 9.48 -14.20
CA ASN A 90 0.21 10.84 -14.75
C ASN A 90 -0.88 11.03 -15.82
N ARG A 91 -1.72 12.03 -15.64
CA ARG A 91 -2.78 12.35 -16.59
C ARG A 91 -2.42 13.64 -17.31
N ASP A 92 -2.40 13.58 -18.64
CA ASP A 92 -2.43 14.80 -19.47
C ASP A 92 -3.83 15.39 -19.37
N CYS A 93 -4.05 16.20 -18.32
CA CYS A 93 -5.42 16.62 -18.00
C CYS A 93 -5.89 17.86 -18.72
N LYS A 94 -6.44 17.71 -19.94
CA LYS A 94 -7.66 18.46 -20.27
C LYS A 94 -8.88 17.55 -20.37
N ASP A 95 -8.71 16.30 -20.73
CA ASP A 95 -9.83 15.37 -21.03
C ASP A 95 -9.78 14.04 -20.27
N CYS A 96 -8.78 13.80 -19.41
CA CYS A 96 -8.57 12.57 -18.61
C CYS A 96 -8.65 11.24 -19.40
N THR A 97 -8.41 11.28 -20.71
CA THR A 97 -8.51 10.13 -21.61
C THR A 97 -7.17 9.67 -22.15
N SER A 98 -6.08 10.41 -21.90
CA SER A 98 -4.69 10.04 -22.17
C SER A 98 -3.87 10.14 -20.90
N GLY A 99 -2.74 9.46 -20.87
CA GLY A 99 -1.83 9.49 -19.73
C GLY A 99 -0.95 8.25 -19.67
N SER A 100 -0.17 8.16 -18.59
CA SER A 100 0.69 7.00 -18.35
C SER A 100 0.49 6.47 -16.93
N ILE A 101 0.41 5.15 -16.78
CA ILE A 101 0.38 4.46 -15.49
C ILE A 101 1.75 3.84 -15.26
N TYR A 102 2.31 4.06 -14.07
CA TYR A 102 3.62 3.57 -13.66
C TYR A 102 3.44 2.48 -12.61
N PHE A 103 3.88 1.28 -12.94
CA PHE A 103 3.87 0.11 -12.08
C PHE A 103 5.26 -0.18 -11.56
N THR A 104 5.47 -0.04 -10.26
CA THR A 104 6.72 -0.42 -9.60
C THR A 104 6.76 -1.93 -9.38
N SER A 105 7.92 -2.56 -9.64
CA SER A 105 8.06 -4.01 -9.57
C SER A 105 9.22 -4.46 -8.68
N TYR A 106 9.07 -5.64 -8.10
CA TYR A 106 10.06 -6.30 -7.25
C TYR A 106 11.38 -6.62 -7.98
N ASN A 107 11.39 -6.64 -9.30
CA ASN A 107 12.61 -6.79 -10.09
C ASN A 107 13.43 -5.49 -10.24
N GLY A 108 13.04 -4.41 -9.55
CA GLY A 108 13.72 -3.11 -9.61
C GLY A 108 13.39 -2.30 -10.86
N SER A 109 12.33 -2.65 -11.58
CA SER A 109 11.90 -1.93 -12.77
C SER A 109 10.57 -1.20 -12.56
N ILE A 110 10.35 -0.16 -13.36
CA ILE A 110 9.06 0.49 -13.54
C ILE A 110 8.55 0.13 -14.92
N TYR A 111 7.33 -0.37 -14.98
CA TYR A 111 6.60 -0.65 -16.22
C TYR A 111 5.64 0.48 -16.51
N ILE A 112 5.66 0.99 -17.74
CA ILE A 112 4.91 2.17 -18.17
C ILE A 112 3.82 1.72 -19.12
N VAL A 113 2.58 1.91 -18.72
CA VAL A 113 1.40 1.64 -19.55
C VAL A 113 0.84 2.97 -20.04
N LYS A 114 0.97 3.26 -21.32
CA LYS A 114 0.33 4.41 -21.97
C LYS A 114 -1.15 4.14 -22.20
N LEU A 115 -1.94 5.15 -21.95
CA LEU A 115 -3.37 5.19 -22.22
C LEU A 115 -3.59 6.13 -23.41
N GLU A 116 -3.95 5.56 -24.55
CA GLU A 116 -4.23 6.32 -25.77
C GLU A 116 -5.75 6.38 -26.00
N ASN A 117 -6.27 7.57 -26.29
CA ASN A 117 -7.67 7.70 -26.71
C ASN A 117 -7.77 7.47 -28.21
N ILE A 118 -8.29 6.32 -28.60
CA ILE A 118 -8.52 5.97 -30.00
C ILE A 118 -10.04 5.99 -30.25
N SER A 119 -10.50 7.00 -30.96
CA SER A 119 -11.94 7.16 -31.32
C SER A 119 -12.91 7.11 -30.14
N GLY A 120 -12.52 7.70 -29.02
CA GLY A 120 -13.35 7.78 -27.81
C GLY A 120 -13.21 6.57 -26.86
N GLN A 121 -12.36 5.61 -27.20
CA GLN A 121 -12.04 4.46 -26.35
C GLN A 121 -10.60 4.54 -25.82
N ILE A 122 -10.41 4.27 -24.54
CA ILE A 122 -9.07 4.18 -23.95
C ILE A 122 -8.46 2.83 -24.34
N SER A 123 -7.32 2.89 -25.05
CA SER A 123 -6.53 1.72 -25.45
C SER A 123 -5.24 1.69 -24.63
N PRO A 124 -5.10 0.79 -23.65
CA PRO A 124 -3.87 0.64 -22.90
C PRO A 124 -2.82 -0.13 -23.71
N LYS A 125 -1.55 0.30 -23.61
CA LYS A 125 -0.42 -0.36 -24.24
C LYS A 125 0.80 -0.28 -23.34
N LEU A 126 1.50 -1.39 -23.12
CA LEU A 126 2.82 -1.32 -22.51
C LEU A 126 3.75 -0.57 -23.46
N ASP A 127 4.28 0.55 -23.01
CA ASP A 127 5.16 1.41 -23.79
C ASP A 127 6.64 1.00 -23.59
N SER A 128 7.05 0.91 -22.33
CA SER A 128 8.44 0.64 -21.97
C SER A 128 8.56 0.12 -20.53
N SER A 129 9.75 -0.36 -20.21
CA SER A 129 10.18 -0.60 -18.83
C SER A 129 11.55 0.01 -18.58
N ILE A 130 11.76 0.49 -17.36
CA ILE A 130 13.00 1.16 -16.98
C ILE A 130 13.49 0.56 -15.67
N ARG A 131 14.76 0.15 -15.66
CA ARG A 131 15.44 -0.32 -14.45
C ARG A 131 15.87 0.87 -13.62
N ILE A 132 15.56 0.86 -12.33
CA ILE A 132 15.81 1.96 -11.39
C ILE A 132 17.04 1.66 -10.55
N GLY A 133 17.92 2.66 -10.41
CA GLY A 133 19.08 2.59 -9.53
C GLY A 133 19.93 1.35 -9.76
N THR A 134 20.17 0.60 -8.70
CA THR A 134 20.93 -0.66 -8.73
C THR A 134 20.12 -1.86 -9.24
N GLY A 135 18.82 -1.69 -9.45
CA GLY A 135 17.89 -2.77 -9.81
C GLY A 135 17.49 -3.65 -8.66
N GLU A 136 17.66 -3.18 -7.43
CA GLU A 136 17.13 -3.85 -6.24
C GLU A 136 15.60 -3.70 -6.16
N PRO A 137 14.90 -4.59 -5.44
CA PRO A 137 13.45 -4.61 -5.37
C PRO A 137 12.80 -3.27 -5.02
N ILE A 138 11.73 -2.92 -5.74
CA ILE A 138 10.84 -1.82 -5.38
C ILE A 138 9.60 -2.44 -4.73
N VAL A 139 9.39 -2.17 -3.43
CA VAL A 139 8.28 -2.71 -2.64
C VAL A 139 7.19 -1.65 -2.45
N GLY A 140 7.57 -0.41 -2.16
CA GLY A 140 6.64 0.72 -2.10
C GLY A 140 6.14 1.15 -3.47
N GLY A 141 5.01 1.83 -3.50
CA GLY A 141 4.57 2.57 -4.69
C GLY A 141 5.46 3.79 -4.94
N SER A 142 5.35 4.39 -6.10
CA SER A 142 6.00 5.65 -6.43
C SER A 142 5.08 6.85 -6.11
N ALA A 143 5.63 8.07 -6.19
CA ALA A 143 4.87 9.30 -6.11
C ALA A 143 5.17 10.18 -7.34
N LEU A 144 4.16 10.93 -7.77
CA LEU A 144 4.26 11.83 -8.92
C LEU A 144 4.12 13.28 -8.47
N ILE A 145 5.05 14.11 -8.89
CA ILE A 145 4.96 15.56 -8.75
C ILE A 145 5.32 16.20 -10.10
N GLU A 146 4.39 16.93 -10.68
CA GLU A 146 4.54 17.52 -12.01
C GLU A 146 5.02 16.46 -13.03
N GLU A 147 6.20 16.64 -13.60
CA GLU A 147 6.83 15.73 -14.56
C GLU A 147 7.91 14.84 -13.93
N ASN A 148 7.88 14.67 -12.60
CA ASN A 148 8.87 13.88 -11.89
C ASN A 148 8.25 12.69 -11.16
N LEU A 149 8.92 11.55 -11.26
CA LEU A 149 8.57 10.32 -10.56
C LEU A 149 9.55 10.07 -9.42
N ILE A 150 9.03 9.97 -8.20
CA ILE A 150 9.82 9.68 -7.00
C ILE A 150 9.65 8.21 -6.65
N VAL A 151 10.76 7.48 -6.59
CA VAL A 151 10.78 6.01 -6.51
C VAL A 151 11.60 5.55 -5.31
N PRO A 152 10.99 4.84 -4.35
CA PRO A 152 11.71 4.20 -3.26
C PRO A 152 12.35 2.89 -3.72
N SER A 153 13.51 2.53 -3.18
CA SER A 153 14.21 1.29 -3.55
C SER A 153 14.73 0.53 -2.33
N SER A 154 14.84 -0.79 -2.47
CA SER A 154 15.46 -1.65 -1.46
C SER A 154 16.98 -1.54 -1.41
N ASP A 155 17.60 -0.77 -2.28
CA ASP A 155 19.01 -0.40 -2.16
C ASP A 155 19.26 0.72 -1.12
N GLY A 156 18.20 1.23 -0.51
CA GLY A 156 18.26 2.31 0.47
C GLY A 156 18.26 3.72 -0.15
N GLN A 157 17.98 3.83 -1.45
CA GLN A 157 17.90 5.11 -2.13
C GLN A 157 16.45 5.51 -2.40
N LEU A 158 16.16 6.81 -2.28
CA LEU A 158 15.02 7.44 -2.90
C LEU A 158 15.51 8.16 -4.16
N TYR A 159 14.91 7.84 -5.29
CA TYR A 159 15.28 8.40 -6.58
C TYR A 159 14.21 9.36 -7.09
N SER A 160 14.64 10.43 -7.78
CA SER A 160 13.77 11.26 -8.61
C SER A 160 14.19 11.15 -10.07
N TYR A 161 13.22 10.88 -10.95
CA TYR A 161 13.39 10.79 -12.38
C TYR A 161 12.47 11.77 -13.11
N ASN A 162 13.00 12.46 -14.11
CA ASN A 162 12.15 13.18 -15.07
C ASN A 162 11.37 12.19 -15.95
N LEU A 163 10.09 12.38 -16.15
CA LEU A 163 9.20 11.46 -16.88
C LEU A 163 9.38 11.48 -18.39
N ASP A 164 9.78 12.61 -18.97
CA ASP A 164 9.91 12.74 -20.42
C ASP A 164 11.13 12.02 -20.98
N GLN A 165 12.26 12.18 -20.26
CA GLN A 165 13.55 11.63 -20.70
C GLN A 165 13.99 10.43 -19.88
N PHE A 166 13.33 10.14 -18.78
CA PHE A 166 13.70 9.14 -17.77
C PHE A 166 15.15 9.29 -17.29
N THR A 167 15.57 10.54 -17.15
CA THR A 167 16.88 10.89 -16.59
C THR A 167 16.75 11.08 -15.09
N LYS A 168 17.72 10.51 -14.35
CA LYS A 168 17.77 10.72 -12.91
C LYS A 168 18.08 12.19 -12.61
N LEU A 169 17.25 12.83 -11.80
CA LEU A 169 17.42 14.21 -11.36
C LEU A 169 18.27 14.28 -10.09
N TRP A 170 17.89 13.48 -9.08
CA TRP A 170 18.62 13.38 -7.83
C TRP A 170 18.39 12.00 -7.18
N GLU A 171 19.20 11.70 -6.19
CA GLU A 171 19.04 10.54 -5.29
C GLU A 171 19.36 10.94 -3.86
N PHE A 172 18.69 10.32 -2.91
CA PHE A 172 18.90 10.50 -1.48
C PHE A 172 19.13 9.14 -0.80
N SER A 173 20.20 9.03 -0.01
CA SER A 173 20.60 7.79 0.65
C SER A 173 20.06 7.70 2.08
N THR A 174 19.43 6.60 2.40
CA THR A 174 19.12 6.18 3.77
C THR A 174 20.05 5.06 4.23
N SER A 175 20.06 4.74 5.53
CA SER A 175 20.95 3.69 6.05
C SER A 175 20.38 2.27 5.87
N ASN A 176 19.14 2.12 5.35
CA ASN A 176 18.48 0.84 5.13
C ASN A 176 17.43 0.99 4.02
N LYS A 177 16.76 -0.09 3.65
CA LYS A 177 15.75 -0.18 2.58
C LYS A 177 14.59 0.80 2.78
N ILE A 178 14.05 1.28 1.66
CA ILE A 178 12.85 2.11 1.64
C ILE A 178 11.71 1.26 1.07
N TRP A 179 10.75 0.87 1.93
CA TRP A 179 9.58 0.07 1.55
C TRP A 179 8.27 0.85 1.63
N THR A 180 8.32 2.07 2.15
CA THR A 180 7.16 2.96 2.17
C THR A 180 6.84 3.49 0.78
N THR A 181 5.57 3.75 0.52
CA THR A 181 5.15 4.59 -0.61
C THR A 181 5.33 6.06 -0.20
N PRO A 182 6.16 6.84 -0.90
CA PRO A 182 6.32 8.27 -0.62
C PRO A 182 5.02 9.04 -0.79
N VAL A 183 4.81 10.09 0.01
CA VAL A 183 3.64 10.97 -0.07
C VAL A 183 4.09 12.41 -0.20
N LEU A 184 3.39 13.16 -1.03
CA LEU A 184 3.71 14.54 -1.37
C LEU A 184 2.76 15.51 -0.68
N LYS A 185 3.33 16.63 -0.21
CA LYS A 185 2.60 17.84 0.14
C LYS A 185 3.38 19.03 -0.40
N ASP A 186 2.74 19.80 -1.26
CA ASP A 186 3.39 20.91 -1.98
C ASP A 186 4.68 20.42 -2.68
N THR A 187 5.82 21.00 -2.40
CA THR A 187 7.13 20.62 -2.95
C THR A 187 7.93 19.69 -2.02
N ILE A 188 7.29 19.06 -1.05
CA ILE A 188 7.97 18.20 -0.08
C ILE A 188 7.48 16.76 -0.22
N VAL A 189 8.42 15.81 -0.25
CA VAL A 189 8.16 14.38 -0.19
C VAL A 189 8.46 13.82 1.20
N TYR A 190 7.52 13.05 1.74
CA TYR A 190 7.65 12.37 3.04
C TYR A 190 7.67 10.87 2.84
N PHE A 191 8.62 10.19 3.47
CA PHE A 191 8.75 8.73 3.40
C PHE A 191 9.46 8.17 4.63
N GLY A 192 9.10 6.95 5.01
CA GLY A 192 9.78 6.20 6.06
C GLY A 192 10.79 5.22 5.49
N SER A 193 11.73 4.78 6.32
CA SER A 193 12.72 3.77 5.98
C SER A 193 12.82 2.68 7.05
N LEU A 194 13.38 1.54 6.67
CA LEU A 194 13.72 0.47 7.60
C LEU A 194 14.86 0.88 8.55
N ASP A 195 15.52 2.01 8.31
CA ASP A 195 16.50 2.60 9.22
C ASP A 195 15.90 3.35 10.41
N GLN A 196 14.57 3.25 10.57
CA GLN A 196 13.79 3.82 11.68
C GLN A 196 13.52 5.32 11.57
N ASN A 197 13.81 5.95 10.42
CA ASN A 197 13.62 7.38 10.23
C ASN A 197 12.46 7.69 9.28
N LEU A 198 11.73 8.77 9.58
CA LEU A 198 10.87 9.48 8.66
C LEU A 198 11.64 10.68 8.12
N TYR A 199 11.62 10.82 6.81
CA TYR A 199 12.32 11.87 6.08
C TYR A 199 11.33 12.83 5.42
N ALA A 200 11.74 14.10 5.31
CA ALA A 200 11.09 15.12 4.50
C ALA A 200 12.15 15.75 3.60
N LEU A 201 11.99 15.64 2.28
CA LEU A 201 12.93 16.19 1.29
C LEU A 201 12.24 17.18 0.37
N ASP A 202 12.98 18.17 -0.08
CA ASP A 202 12.60 19.03 -1.20
C ASP A 202 12.58 18.18 -2.49
N THR A 203 11.49 18.27 -3.25
CA THR A 203 11.33 17.48 -4.49
C THR A 203 12.16 18.01 -5.66
N VAL A 204 12.70 19.22 -5.56
CA VAL A 204 13.50 19.84 -6.62
C VAL A 204 14.91 19.27 -6.64
N ASP A 205 15.57 19.18 -5.48
CA ASP A 205 16.97 18.80 -5.39
C ASP A 205 17.27 17.62 -4.43
N GLY A 206 16.26 17.11 -3.72
CA GLY A 206 16.40 15.99 -2.78
C GLY A 206 17.05 16.38 -1.45
N SER A 207 17.17 17.67 -1.13
CA SER A 207 17.74 18.12 0.14
C SER A 207 16.78 17.92 1.32
N LEU A 208 17.33 17.70 2.53
CA LEU A 208 16.53 17.60 3.76
C LEU A 208 15.82 18.91 4.06
N ILE A 209 14.53 18.82 4.41
CA ILE A 209 13.74 19.97 4.90
C ILE A 209 13.96 20.18 6.39
N TRP A 210 13.99 19.08 7.16
CA TRP A 210 14.21 19.14 8.60
C TRP A 210 15.71 19.11 8.91
N ASP A 211 16.12 19.72 10.02
CA ASP A 211 17.52 19.70 10.45
C ASP A 211 18.02 18.25 10.64
N GLU A 212 17.16 17.38 11.17
CA GLU A 212 17.39 15.92 11.27
C GLU A 212 16.08 15.17 10.96
N PRO A 213 16.15 13.93 10.40
CA PRO A 213 14.98 13.08 10.22
C PRO A 213 14.32 12.74 11.56
N PHE A 214 12.99 12.58 11.55
CA PHE A 214 12.29 12.12 12.76
C PHE A 214 12.57 10.64 13.01
N LYS A 215 13.06 10.31 14.21
CA LYS A 215 13.49 8.96 14.56
C LYS A 215 12.45 8.23 15.42
N THR A 216 12.13 6.98 15.04
CA THR A 216 11.35 6.00 15.80
C THR A 216 12.25 4.91 16.39
N ASP A 217 11.69 4.02 17.23
CA ASP A 217 12.47 2.92 17.83
C ASP A 217 12.51 1.66 16.94
N ALA A 218 11.79 1.64 15.82
CA ALA A 218 11.80 0.52 14.85
C ALA A 218 11.47 0.99 13.42
N ALA A 219 11.51 0.07 12.46
CA ALA A 219 11.30 0.33 11.05
C ALA A 219 9.96 1.01 10.74
N ILE A 220 9.96 1.89 9.75
CA ILE A 220 8.76 2.54 9.20
C ILE A 220 8.50 1.97 7.81
N VAL A 221 7.40 1.24 7.65
CA VAL A 221 6.96 0.68 6.37
C VAL A 221 5.57 1.20 5.96
N SER A 222 4.80 1.75 6.90
CA SER A 222 3.48 2.29 6.63
C SER A 222 3.55 3.52 5.74
N LYS A 223 2.62 3.63 4.80
CA LYS A 223 2.48 4.83 3.97
C LYS A 223 2.11 6.02 4.86
N PRO A 224 2.85 7.16 4.80
CA PRO A 224 2.48 8.36 5.54
C PRO A 224 1.09 8.87 5.14
N LEU A 225 0.36 9.42 6.09
CA LEU A 225 -0.86 10.20 5.86
C LEU A 225 -0.56 11.65 6.19
N ILE A 226 -0.89 12.58 5.30
CA ILE A 226 -0.74 14.02 5.56
C ILE A 226 -2.13 14.63 5.71
N LEU A 227 -2.36 15.29 6.83
CA LEU A 227 -3.59 16.03 7.09
C LEU A 227 -3.24 17.34 7.79
N ASP A 228 -3.75 18.46 7.25
CA ASP A 228 -3.42 19.80 7.72
C ASP A 228 -1.89 20.02 7.77
N GLN A 229 -1.33 20.33 8.92
CA GLN A 229 0.11 20.52 9.15
C GLN A 229 0.73 19.36 9.94
N THR A 230 0.26 18.13 9.70
CA THR A 230 0.74 16.95 10.41
C THR A 230 0.94 15.77 9.47
N VAL A 231 2.10 15.13 9.56
CA VAL A 231 2.39 13.83 8.95
C VAL A 231 2.12 12.75 9.99
N TYR A 232 1.30 11.77 9.66
CA TYR A 232 1.01 10.63 10.51
C TYR A 232 1.64 9.36 9.95
N ILE A 233 2.31 8.61 10.83
CA ILE A 233 2.95 7.33 10.48
C ILE A 233 2.75 6.30 11.57
N GLY A 234 2.67 5.05 11.18
CA GLY A 234 2.80 3.92 12.07
C GLY A 234 4.18 3.29 11.97
N SER A 235 4.75 2.86 13.08
CA SER A 235 6.06 2.19 13.14
C SER A 235 5.93 0.75 13.64
N PHE A 236 6.96 -0.04 13.42
CA PHE A 236 7.10 -1.38 14.00
C PHE A 236 7.46 -1.37 15.48
N ASP A 237 7.71 -0.20 16.09
CA ASP A 237 7.77 -0.05 17.55
C ASP A 237 6.38 -0.14 18.22
N GLY A 238 5.31 -0.19 17.42
CA GLY A 238 3.93 -0.27 17.90
C GLY A 238 3.31 1.08 18.22
N ILE A 239 3.96 2.18 17.85
CA ILE A 239 3.48 3.55 18.07
C ILE A 239 3.01 4.15 16.75
N PHE A 240 1.91 4.88 16.82
CA PHE A 240 1.42 5.72 15.74
C PHE A 240 1.69 7.18 16.08
N TYR A 241 2.42 7.88 15.22
CA TYR A 241 2.96 9.22 15.47
C TYR A 241 2.27 10.27 14.63
N GLY A 242 2.14 11.48 15.17
CA GLY A 242 1.82 12.71 14.46
C GLY A 242 3.00 13.69 14.57
N ILE A 243 3.56 14.08 13.43
CA ILE A 243 4.77 14.88 13.30
C ILE A 243 4.42 16.18 12.58
N ASP A 244 4.93 17.30 13.02
CA ASP A 244 4.77 18.59 12.37
C ASP A 244 5.48 18.60 11.01
N VAL A 245 4.78 19.02 9.93
CA VAL A 245 5.32 18.99 8.57
C VAL A 245 6.48 19.96 8.35
N GLU A 246 6.52 21.08 9.08
CA GLU A 246 7.55 22.12 8.91
C GLU A 246 8.79 21.85 9.72
N THR A 247 8.60 21.38 10.96
CA THR A 247 9.70 21.27 11.93
C THR A 247 10.23 19.86 12.12
N GLY A 248 9.49 18.82 11.72
CA GLY A 248 9.84 17.42 12.00
C GLY A 248 9.68 17.01 13.46
N LEU A 249 9.12 17.87 14.31
CA LEU A 249 8.94 17.59 15.72
C LEU A 249 7.66 16.79 15.98
N GLU A 250 7.69 15.91 16.96
CA GLU A 250 6.51 15.17 17.39
C GLU A 250 5.46 16.10 18.00
N LYS A 251 4.22 16.00 17.50
CA LYS A 251 3.04 16.69 18.02
C LYS A 251 2.20 15.79 18.92
N ALA A 252 2.08 14.53 18.56
CA ALA A 252 1.24 13.56 19.25
C ALA A 252 1.71 12.12 18.98
N ARG A 253 1.36 11.21 19.89
CA ARG A 253 1.56 9.76 19.71
C ARG A 253 0.43 8.94 20.30
N PHE A 254 0.15 7.79 19.69
CA PHE A 254 -0.69 6.75 20.22
C PHE A 254 0.15 5.49 20.46
N SER A 255 0.39 5.14 21.72
CA SER A 255 1.27 4.05 22.14
C SER A 255 0.53 2.83 22.72
N GLU A 256 -0.80 2.88 22.80
CA GLU A 256 -1.60 1.83 23.45
C GLU A 256 -1.85 0.61 22.54
N ALA A 257 -1.50 0.70 21.26
CA ALA A 257 -1.77 -0.37 20.30
C ALA A 257 -0.99 -1.65 20.60
N GLY A 258 0.31 -1.53 20.94
CA GLY A 258 1.19 -2.68 21.20
C GLY A 258 1.38 -3.62 20.01
N GLY A 259 1.06 -3.18 18.79
CA GLY A 259 1.17 -3.96 17.56
C GLY A 259 1.72 -3.13 16.39
N TRP A 260 2.35 -3.79 15.44
CA TRP A 260 2.99 -3.15 14.30
C TRP A 260 2.00 -2.58 13.30
N TYR A 261 2.39 -1.47 12.66
CA TYR A 261 1.63 -0.84 11.59
C TYR A 261 2.30 -1.13 10.24
N TRP A 262 1.55 -1.78 9.34
CA TRP A 262 2.03 -2.06 7.98
C TRP A 262 1.34 -1.18 6.95
N GLY A 263 0.00 -1.18 6.95
CA GLY A 263 -0.81 -0.36 6.05
C GLY A 263 -0.81 1.11 6.41
N GLY A 264 -1.14 1.94 5.43
CA GLY A 264 -1.36 3.37 5.64
C GLY A 264 -2.67 3.64 6.39
N ALA A 265 -2.72 4.77 7.06
CA ALA A 265 -3.95 5.31 7.65
C ALA A 265 -4.80 6.05 6.62
N ILE A 266 -6.09 6.21 6.92
CA ILE A 266 -7.03 7.06 6.17
C ILE A 266 -7.77 8.00 7.12
N THR A 267 -8.37 9.06 6.61
CA THR A 267 -9.09 10.06 7.42
C THR A 267 -10.40 10.48 6.76
N ASP A 268 -11.37 10.85 7.59
CA ASP A 268 -12.58 11.59 7.20
C ASP A 268 -12.43 13.12 7.35
N GLY A 269 -11.20 13.58 7.68
CA GLY A 269 -10.87 14.98 7.97
C GLY A 269 -10.81 15.33 9.45
N GLU A 270 -11.44 14.55 10.35
CA GLU A 270 -11.48 14.76 11.81
C GLU A 270 -11.00 13.54 12.61
N THR A 271 -11.07 12.37 12.01
CA THR A 271 -10.68 11.10 12.62
C THR A 271 -9.68 10.39 11.72
N ILE A 272 -8.66 9.80 12.32
CA ILE A 272 -7.67 8.97 11.63
C ILE A 272 -8.00 7.53 11.91
N PHE A 273 -8.12 6.72 10.85
CA PHE A 273 -8.38 5.29 10.95
C PHE A 273 -7.16 4.51 10.51
N VAL A 274 -6.67 3.62 11.35
CA VAL A 274 -5.46 2.81 11.08
C VAL A 274 -5.61 1.39 11.58
N GLY A 275 -5.22 0.43 10.72
CA GLY A 275 -5.16 -0.99 11.05
C GLY A 275 -3.80 -1.39 11.60
N SER A 276 -3.77 -2.36 12.51
CA SER A 276 -2.56 -2.90 13.09
C SER A 276 -2.48 -4.43 12.94
N LEU A 277 -1.25 -4.95 12.93
CA LEU A 277 -1.01 -6.40 12.85
C LEU A 277 -1.46 -7.15 14.11
N ASN A 278 -1.78 -6.45 15.21
CA ASN A 278 -2.38 -7.06 16.40
C ASN A 278 -3.87 -7.41 16.23
N GLY A 279 -4.46 -7.04 15.08
CA GLY A 279 -5.87 -7.30 14.76
C GLY A 279 -6.84 -6.22 15.17
N ASN A 280 -6.36 -5.05 15.58
CA ASN A 280 -7.21 -3.90 15.85
C ASN A 280 -7.25 -2.93 14.69
N ILE A 281 -8.42 -2.36 14.44
CA ILE A 281 -8.61 -1.10 13.74
C ILE A 281 -8.88 0.00 14.79
N TYR A 282 -8.14 1.08 14.71
CA TYR A 282 -8.21 2.21 15.63
C TYR A 282 -8.79 3.43 14.94
N ALA A 283 -9.65 4.16 15.63
CA ALA A 283 -10.08 5.51 15.28
C ALA A 283 -9.51 6.50 16.29
N LEU A 284 -8.68 7.40 15.82
CA LEU A 284 -7.93 8.34 16.62
C LEU A 284 -8.35 9.78 16.33
N ASN A 285 -8.33 10.65 17.32
CA ASN A 285 -8.47 12.07 17.13
C ASN A 285 -7.27 12.61 16.34
N LYS A 286 -7.49 13.42 15.31
CA LYS A 286 -6.40 13.97 14.47
C LYS A 286 -5.44 14.89 15.21
N ILE A 287 -5.87 15.57 16.29
CA ILE A 287 -5.08 16.61 16.96
C ILE A 287 -4.07 16.01 17.93
N ASP A 288 -4.55 15.10 18.78
CA ASP A 288 -3.79 14.59 19.93
C ASP A 288 -3.60 13.06 19.91
N LEU A 289 -4.11 12.39 18.88
CA LEU A 289 -4.12 10.93 18.69
C LEU A 289 -4.78 10.17 19.85
N THR A 290 -5.65 10.81 20.65
CA THR A 290 -6.45 10.10 21.65
C THR A 290 -7.41 9.11 20.98
N LEU A 291 -7.58 7.96 21.63
CA LEU A 291 -8.46 6.89 21.12
C LEU A 291 -9.92 7.33 21.20
N LYS A 292 -10.62 7.32 20.06
CA LYS A 292 -12.07 7.49 19.99
C LYS A 292 -12.79 6.14 20.15
N TRP A 293 -12.37 5.15 19.38
CA TRP A 293 -12.85 3.77 19.46
C TRP A 293 -11.85 2.81 18.79
N ASN A 294 -11.94 1.54 19.14
CA ASN A 294 -11.23 0.47 18.43
C ASN A 294 -12.07 -0.79 18.32
N ILE A 295 -11.70 -1.65 17.38
CA ILE A 295 -12.32 -2.97 17.18
C ILE A 295 -11.22 -4.00 17.01
N ASP A 296 -11.24 -5.03 17.83
CA ASP A 296 -10.35 -6.19 17.71
C ASP A 296 -11.05 -7.31 16.93
N VAL A 297 -10.57 -7.58 15.71
CA VAL A 297 -11.07 -8.63 14.84
C VAL A 297 -10.31 -9.94 14.99
N LYS A 298 -9.33 -10.01 15.92
CA LYS A 298 -8.50 -11.18 16.22
C LYS A 298 -7.70 -11.72 15.03
N SER A 299 -7.44 -10.87 14.05
CA SER A 299 -6.71 -11.23 12.83
C SER A 299 -6.03 -10.00 12.25
N SER A 300 -4.77 -10.12 11.82
CA SER A 300 -3.95 -8.99 11.40
C SER A 300 -4.60 -8.19 10.28
N ILE A 301 -4.55 -6.86 10.41
CA ILE A 301 -4.97 -5.90 9.40
C ILE A 301 -3.70 -5.38 8.73
N VAL A 302 -3.48 -5.77 7.47
CA VAL A 302 -2.27 -5.49 6.71
C VAL A 302 -2.48 -4.35 5.71
N GLY A 303 -3.58 -4.39 4.96
CA GLY A 303 -3.91 -3.39 3.95
C GLY A 303 -4.49 -2.11 4.55
N SER A 304 -4.33 -1.02 3.82
CA SER A 304 -4.96 0.26 4.14
C SER A 304 -6.49 0.17 4.00
N PRO A 305 -7.26 0.71 4.95
CA PRO A 305 -8.71 0.79 4.84
C PRO A 305 -9.15 1.85 3.83
N VAL A 306 -10.43 1.85 3.47
CA VAL A 306 -11.06 2.92 2.68
C VAL A 306 -12.35 3.41 3.35
N ILE A 307 -12.74 4.63 3.02
CA ILE A 307 -14.02 5.21 3.45
C ILE A 307 -14.99 5.19 2.27
N LEU A 308 -16.18 4.63 2.47
CA LEU A 308 -17.21 4.53 1.47
C LEU A 308 -18.60 4.58 2.12
N ASN A 309 -19.50 5.44 1.63
CA ASN A 309 -20.87 5.57 2.15
C ASN A 309 -20.94 5.76 3.69
N GLU A 310 -20.09 6.63 4.25
CA GLU A 310 -19.98 6.88 5.69
C GLU A 310 -19.62 5.62 6.52
N LYS A 311 -19.03 4.64 5.87
CA LYS A 311 -18.49 3.43 6.49
C LYS A 311 -16.98 3.37 6.33
N LEU A 312 -16.32 2.88 7.35
CA LEU A 312 -14.96 2.39 7.23
C LEU A 312 -15.01 0.96 6.69
N VAL A 313 -14.29 0.71 5.60
CA VAL A 313 -14.16 -0.62 4.99
C VAL A 313 -12.72 -1.07 5.17
N PHE A 314 -12.51 -2.26 5.73
CA PHE A 314 -11.18 -2.81 5.94
C PHE A 314 -11.18 -4.34 5.83
N SER A 315 -10.02 -4.89 5.49
CA SER A 315 -9.79 -6.32 5.34
C SER A 315 -8.84 -6.84 6.42
N SER A 316 -8.89 -8.13 6.70
CA SER A 316 -7.95 -8.81 7.59
C SER A 316 -7.54 -10.18 7.05
N THR A 317 -6.44 -10.71 7.56
CA THR A 317 -5.81 -11.94 7.05
C THR A 317 -6.64 -13.21 7.27
N ASP A 318 -7.75 -13.14 8.03
CA ASP A 318 -8.75 -14.20 8.16
C ASP A 318 -9.69 -14.31 6.95
N GLY A 319 -9.44 -13.52 5.92
CA GLY A 319 -10.21 -13.53 4.69
C GLY A 319 -11.55 -12.81 4.76
N ARG A 320 -11.70 -11.89 5.70
CA ARG A 320 -12.93 -11.10 5.82
C ARG A 320 -12.72 -9.64 5.42
N LEU A 321 -13.64 -9.16 4.61
CA LEU A 321 -13.88 -7.74 4.41
C LEU A 321 -14.95 -7.28 5.38
N ARG A 322 -14.75 -6.15 6.04
CA ARG A 322 -15.65 -5.63 7.08
C ARG A 322 -16.01 -4.18 6.84
N THR A 323 -17.19 -3.80 7.27
CA THR A 323 -17.65 -2.40 7.33
C THR A 323 -18.10 -2.06 8.74
N VAL A 324 -17.83 -0.83 9.16
CA VAL A 324 -18.31 -0.27 10.43
C VAL A 324 -18.66 1.20 10.24
N ASN A 325 -19.48 1.76 11.14
CA ASN A 325 -19.72 3.20 11.14
C ASN A 325 -18.43 3.97 11.47
N LEU A 326 -18.19 5.09 10.82
CA LEU A 326 -17.03 5.95 11.11
C LEU A 326 -17.07 6.54 12.52
N SER A 327 -18.26 6.94 12.99
CA SER A 327 -18.41 7.70 14.23
C SER A 327 -18.13 6.91 15.51
N ASP A 328 -18.51 5.63 15.54
CA ASP A 328 -18.54 4.82 16.77
C ASP A 328 -18.03 3.38 16.63
N GLY A 329 -17.62 2.99 15.40
CA GLY A 329 -17.18 1.63 15.12
C GLY A 329 -18.27 0.56 15.21
N GLN A 330 -19.55 0.97 15.39
CA GLN A 330 -20.66 0.04 15.54
C GLN A 330 -21.21 -0.45 14.20
N ASN A 331 -22.24 -1.29 14.27
CA ASN A 331 -22.95 -1.84 13.11
C ASN A 331 -22.03 -2.59 12.13
N MET A 332 -21.10 -3.37 12.67
CA MET A 332 -20.20 -4.18 11.86
C MET A 332 -20.96 -5.13 10.95
N ARG A 333 -20.64 -5.11 9.67
CA ARG A 333 -21.00 -6.11 8.67
C ARG A 333 -19.72 -6.75 8.16
N GLN A 334 -19.82 -7.99 7.71
CA GLN A 334 -18.65 -8.70 7.18
C GLN A 334 -19.01 -9.63 6.04
N CYS A 335 -18.09 -9.78 5.12
CA CYS A 335 -18.10 -10.74 4.04
C CYS A 335 -16.89 -11.65 4.17
N LYS A 336 -17.10 -12.98 4.18
CA LYS A 336 -16.03 -13.97 4.23
C LYS A 336 -15.69 -14.41 2.81
N LEU A 337 -14.49 -14.13 2.37
CA LEU A 337 -14.02 -14.42 1.01
C LEU A 337 -13.19 -15.73 0.93
N ASP A 338 -12.97 -16.40 2.06
CA ASP A 338 -12.22 -17.66 2.22
C ASP A 338 -10.77 -17.62 1.64
N ILE A 339 -10.16 -16.44 1.63
CA ILE A 339 -8.81 -16.17 1.12
C ILE A 339 -8.05 -15.26 2.07
N LYS A 340 -6.73 -15.29 2.06
CA LYS A 340 -5.94 -14.30 2.81
C LYS A 340 -5.96 -12.96 2.08
N LEU A 341 -6.30 -11.92 2.81
CA LEU A 341 -6.38 -10.54 2.32
C LEU A 341 -5.25 -9.72 2.93
N LYS A 342 -4.33 -9.25 2.09
CA LYS A 342 -3.18 -8.44 2.50
C LYS A 342 -2.99 -7.19 1.64
N SER A 343 -3.71 -7.10 0.51
CA SER A 343 -3.63 -5.94 -0.37
C SER A 343 -4.31 -4.72 0.26
N ASN A 344 -3.90 -3.54 -0.17
CA ASN A 344 -4.66 -2.33 0.05
C ASN A 344 -6.02 -2.44 -0.64
N LEU A 345 -7.00 -1.69 -0.14
CA LEU A 345 -8.28 -1.52 -0.79
C LEU A 345 -8.24 -0.31 -1.72
N VAL A 346 -8.92 -0.39 -2.85
CA VAL A 346 -9.20 0.77 -3.70
C VAL A 346 -10.70 0.89 -3.95
N SER A 347 -11.22 2.11 -4.08
CA SER A 347 -12.65 2.34 -4.24
C SER A 347 -12.94 3.37 -5.33
N ASN A 348 -14.05 3.18 -6.04
CA ASN A 348 -14.61 4.15 -6.99
C ASN A 348 -15.78 4.96 -6.42
N GLY A 349 -16.00 4.94 -5.10
CA GLY A 349 -17.12 5.60 -4.46
C GLY A 349 -18.42 4.77 -4.38
N LYS A 350 -18.48 3.60 -5.03
CA LYS A 350 -19.60 2.67 -5.02
C LYS A 350 -19.17 1.25 -4.65
N MET A 351 -18.03 0.83 -5.18
CA MET A 351 -17.46 -0.50 -4.98
C MET A 351 -16.08 -0.41 -4.37
N VAL A 352 -15.69 -1.47 -3.70
CA VAL A 352 -14.34 -1.72 -3.23
C VAL A 352 -13.73 -2.85 -4.05
N PHE A 353 -12.47 -2.68 -4.43
CA PHE A 353 -11.70 -3.68 -5.17
C PHE A 353 -10.58 -4.20 -4.29
N ILE A 354 -10.37 -5.52 -4.31
CA ILE A 354 -9.38 -6.20 -3.48
C ILE A 354 -8.78 -7.39 -4.22
N SER A 355 -7.48 -7.61 -4.06
CA SER A 355 -6.77 -8.81 -4.54
C SER A 355 -6.56 -9.81 -3.42
N GLY A 356 -6.66 -11.09 -3.74
CA GLY A 356 -6.46 -12.21 -2.83
C GLY A 356 -5.27 -13.09 -3.20
N GLU A 357 -4.71 -13.82 -2.22
CA GLU A 357 -3.64 -14.79 -2.45
C GLU A 357 -4.07 -16.01 -3.29
N ASP A 358 -5.36 -16.12 -3.65
CA ASP A 358 -5.92 -17.16 -4.53
C ASP A 358 -5.91 -16.77 -6.02
N HIS A 359 -5.12 -15.76 -6.38
CA HIS A 359 -5.07 -15.18 -7.72
C HIS A 359 -6.39 -14.53 -8.15
N SER A 360 -7.23 -14.09 -7.20
CA SER A 360 -8.47 -13.40 -7.52
C SER A 360 -8.35 -11.89 -7.35
N ILE A 361 -9.09 -11.17 -8.19
CA ILE A 361 -9.41 -9.76 -8.04
C ILE A 361 -10.94 -9.70 -7.91
N ARG A 362 -11.44 -8.98 -6.93
CA ARG A 362 -12.87 -8.97 -6.59
C ARG A 362 -13.41 -7.56 -6.55
N GLY A 363 -14.61 -7.38 -7.10
CA GLY A 363 -15.41 -6.16 -7.01
C GLY A 363 -16.58 -6.37 -6.06
N ILE A 364 -16.66 -5.55 -5.00
CA ILE A 364 -17.62 -5.70 -3.91
C ILE A 364 -18.38 -4.39 -3.74
N ILE A 365 -19.69 -4.41 -3.89
CA ILE A 365 -20.54 -3.25 -3.61
C ILE A 365 -20.70 -3.12 -2.09
N VAL A 366 -20.54 -1.88 -1.62
CA VAL A 366 -20.85 -1.48 -0.25
C VAL A 366 -22.06 -0.55 -0.26
N ASN A 367 -23.21 -1.03 0.21
CA ASN A 367 -24.40 -0.18 0.25
C ASN A 367 -24.41 0.78 1.45
N ALA A 368 -25.35 1.72 1.49
CA ALA A 368 -25.45 2.71 2.56
C ALA A 368 -25.60 2.12 3.96
N ASN A 369 -26.17 0.90 4.09
CA ASN A 369 -26.31 0.20 5.37
C ASN A 369 -25.03 -0.56 5.77
N GLY A 370 -23.98 -0.51 4.93
CA GLY A 370 -22.73 -1.23 5.15
C GLY A 370 -22.76 -2.71 4.74
N ASN A 371 -23.84 -3.20 4.12
CA ASN A 371 -23.85 -4.56 3.60
C ASN A 371 -22.90 -4.67 2.40
N LEU A 372 -22.24 -5.82 2.33
CA LEU A 372 -21.24 -6.17 1.35
C LEU A 372 -21.83 -7.18 0.39
N ASN A 373 -21.79 -6.91 -0.92
CA ASN A 373 -22.24 -7.82 -1.96
C ASN A 373 -21.11 -8.00 -2.98
N GLU A 374 -20.61 -9.22 -3.12
CA GLU A 374 -19.65 -9.55 -4.16
C GLU A 374 -20.35 -9.54 -5.52
N GLU A 375 -19.99 -8.58 -6.40
CA GLU A 375 -20.60 -8.46 -7.74
C GLU A 375 -19.89 -9.35 -8.75
N TRP A 376 -18.56 -9.41 -8.65
CA TRP A 376 -17.77 -10.20 -9.56
C TRP A 376 -16.42 -10.63 -8.95
N VAL A 377 -15.90 -11.74 -9.51
CA VAL A 377 -14.56 -12.25 -9.24
C VAL A 377 -13.87 -12.51 -10.56
N HIS A 378 -12.65 -12.00 -10.71
CA HIS A 378 -11.76 -12.30 -11.83
C HIS A 378 -10.56 -13.10 -11.34
N TYR A 379 -10.31 -14.27 -11.91
CA TYR A 379 -9.13 -15.09 -11.61
C TYR A 379 -8.04 -14.86 -12.63
N THR A 380 -6.82 -14.52 -12.17
CA THR A 380 -5.71 -14.18 -13.05
C THR A 380 -5.00 -15.41 -13.63
N ASN A 381 -5.09 -16.57 -12.95
CA ASN A 381 -4.43 -17.82 -13.33
C ASN A 381 -5.32 -18.81 -14.11
N LYS A 382 -6.50 -18.38 -14.57
CA LYS A 382 -7.44 -19.21 -15.33
C LYS A 382 -7.76 -18.56 -16.65
N GLU A 383 -7.75 -19.35 -17.73
CA GLU A 383 -8.04 -18.88 -19.08
C GLU A 383 -9.50 -18.46 -19.30
N ASP A 384 -10.43 -18.97 -18.46
CA ASP A 384 -11.83 -18.55 -18.47
C ASP A 384 -12.34 -18.34 -17.03
N PRO A 385 -13.04 -17.23 -16.75
CA PRO A 385 -13.76 -17.08 -15.49
C PRO A 385 -14.89 -18.11 -15.49
N VAL A 386 -14.74 -19.18 -14.75
CA VAL A 386 -15.86 -20.09 -14.50
C VAL A 386 -16.91 -19.28 -13.74
N PRO A 387 -18.11 -19.04 -14.28
CA PRO A 387 -19.20 -18.45 -13.52
C PRO A 387 -19.50 -19.41 -12.39
N ARG A 388 -19.01 -19.11 -11.17
CA ARG A 388 -19.55 -19.76 -10.00
C ARG A 388 -20.95 -19.17 -9.81
N GLU A 389 -21.96 -20.02 -9.58
CA GLU A 389 -23.20 -19.56 -8.95
C GLU A 389 -22.80 -18.97 -7.61
N PHE A 390 -22.67 -17.65 -7.58
CA PHE A 390 -22.36 -16.92 -6.36
C PHE A 390 -23.58 -16.97 -5.46
N ASP A 391 -23.44 -17.53 -4.28
CA ASP A 391 -24.32 -17.18 -3.18
C ASP A 391 -24.07 -15.66 -2.90
N ARG A 392 -24.92 -14.82 -3.49
CA ARG A 392 -24.81 -13.36 -3.54
C ARG A 392 -24.93 -12.69 -2.18
N SER A 393 -25.05 -13.44 -1.11
CA SER A 393 -25.09 -12.95 0.26
C SER A 393 -23.75 -13.19 0.94
N CYS A 394 -22.94 -12.17 0.96
CA CYS A 394 -21.88 -12.13 1.95
C CYS A 394 -22.42 -12.03 3.37
#